data_9021acd806e6102ffa4b83f5234b0707
#
_entry.id   9021acd806e6102ffa4b83f5234b0707
#
_cell.length_a   1.000
_cell.length_b   1.000
_cell.length_c   1.000
_cell.angle_alpha   90.00
_cell.angle_beta   90.00
_cell.angle_gamma   90.00
#
_symmetry.space_group_name_H-M   'P 1'
#
loop_
_entity.id
_entity.type
_entity.pdbx_description
1 polymer ?
#
loop_
_entity_poly.entity_id
_entity_poly.type
_entity_poly.pdbx_seq_one_letter_code
_entity_poly.pdbx_strand_id
1 'polypeptide(L)'
;FTDLYFKMRYKDEVNRVIREDGKIISALQMIPYPMTFCDEVISTSYISGACTHPDYRKHGAMKRLLKETHRCMYEDGVLLASLIPAEEWLFGYYARSGYAPVFGYAVEQVRVDRLCPAPGCRIEVCEFPGVEHYHYFDSRMHGRRSCIQHPKEDFLVIMADLRLGNGKLLVAWEA
;
A
#
# COMPACT_ATOMS: atom_id res chain seq x y z
N PHE A 1 -8.19 -4.82 -12.68
CA PHE A 1 -7.68 -4.01 -11.54
C PHE A 1 -8.34 -2.63 -11.46
N THR A 2 -8.35 -1.84 -12.54
CA THR A 2 -8.88 -0.46 -12.56
C THR A 2 -10.32 -0.38 -12.03
N ASP A 3 -11.22 -1.22 -12.52
CA ASP A 3 -12.63 -1.24 -12.07
C ASP A 3 -12.77 -1.61 -10.60
N LEU A 4 -11.97 -2.59 -10.13
CA LEU A 4 -11.92 -2.97 -8.73
C LEU A 4 -11.48 -1.79 -7.85
N TYR A 5 -10.42 -1.09 -8.29
CA TYR A 5 -9.89 0.06 -7.59
C TYR A 5 -10.95 1.15 -7.42
N PHE A 6 -11.60 1.59 -8.51
CA PHE A 6 -12.62 2.61 -8.44
C PHE A 6 -13.87 2.19 -7.66
N LYS A 7 -14.22 0.91 -7.67
CA LYS A 7 -15.37 0.38 -6.94
C LYS A 7 -15.13 0.26 -5.43
N MET A 8 -13.93 -0.11 -5.02
CA MET A 8 -13.68 -0.51 -3.63
C MET A 8 -12.69 0.38 -2.88
N ARG A 9 -11.85 1.13 -3.58
CA ARG A 9 -10.70 1.84 -2.98
C ARG A 9 -10.74 3.34 -3.17
N TYR A 10 -11.31 3.80 -4.28
CA TYR A 10 -11.34 5.21 -4.62
C TYR A 10 -12.17 6.02 -3.62
N LYS A 11 -11.60 7.14 -3.17
CA LYS A 11 -12.28 8.14 -2.33
C LYS A 11 -11.88 9.53 -2.83
N ASP A 12 -12.84 10.43 -2.95
CA ASP A 12 -12.59 11.80 -3.43
C ASP A 12 -11.71 12.60 -2.47
N GLU A 13 -11.87 12.40 -1.16
CA GLU A 13 -11.24 13.19 -0.11
C GLU A 13 -9.73 13.04 -0.08
N VAL A 14 -9.21 11.89 -0.55
CA VAL A 14 -7.77 11.60 -0.54
C VAL A 14 -7.05 12.12 -1.79
N ASN A 15 -7.78 12.66 -2.77
CA ASN A 15 -7.18 13.14 -4.01
C ASN A 15 -6.57 14.53 -3.83
N ARG A 16 -5.43 14.72 -4.46
CA ARG A 16 -4.77 16.02 -4.62
C ARG A 16 -4.46 16.24 -6.09
N VAL A 17 -4.80 17.40 -6.60
CA VAL A 17 -4.65 17.71 -8.03
C VAL A 17 -4.09 19.12 -8.23
N ILE A 18 -3.36 19.30 -9.34
CA ILE A 18 -3.09 20.62 -9.91
C ILE A 18 -3.99 20.80 -11.13
N ARG A 19 -4.68 21.93 -11.17
CA ARG A 19 -5.46 22.37 -12.33
C ARG A 19 -4.78 23.56 -12.98
N GLU A 20 -4.82 23.56 -14.32
CA GLU A 20 -4.37 24.68 -15.15
C GLU A 20 -5.37 24.80 -16.30
N ASP A 21 -5.90 26.00 -16.51
CA ASP A 21 -6.94 26.29 -17.53
C ASP A 21 -8.14 25.32 -17.49
N GLY A 22 -8.59 24.99 -16.29
CA GLY A 22 -9.71 24.07 -16.05
C GLY A 22 -9.37 22.59 -16.19
N LYS A 23 -8.17 22.21 -16.65
CA LYS A 23 -7.72 20.83 -16.83
C LYS A 23 -6.91 20.35 -15.64
N ILE A 24 -7.08 19.08 -15.25
CA ILE A 24 -6.20 18.42 -14.30
C ILE A 24 -4.90 18.05 -15.01
N ILE A 25 -3.80 18.64 -14.58
CA ILE A 25 -2.48 18.41 -15.18
C ILE A 25 -1.60 17.47 -14.36
N SER A 26 -1.88 17.35 -13.06
CA SER A 26 -1.18 16.41 -12.19
C SER A 26 -2.11 15.97 -11.07
N ALA A 27 -2.02 14.71 -10.67
CA ALA A 27 -2.84 14.12 -9.62
C ALA A 27 -2.04 13.11 -8.80
N LEU A 28 -2.42 12.95 -7.55
CA LEU A 28 -2.01 11.85 -6.68
C LEU A 28 -3.09 11.61 -5.62
N GLN A 29 -2.97 10.49 -4.92
CA GLN A 29 -3.80 10.17 -3.76
C GLN A 29 -2.94 10.12 -2.50
N MET A 30 -3.51 10.61 -1.42
CA MET A 30 -2.96 10.64 -0.08
C MET A 30 -3.80 9.70 0.81
N ILE A 31 -3.52 8.40 0.72
CA ILE A 31 -4.34 7.38 1.38
C ILE A 31 -3.88 7.24 2.83
N PRO A 32 -4.76 7.50 3.83
CA PRO A 32 -4.37 7.38 5.22
C PRO A 32 -4.20 5.91 5.61
N TYR A 33 -3.11 5.63 6.32
CA TYR A 33 -2.83 4.36 6.96
C TYR A 33 -2.25 4.57 8.34
N PRO A 34 -2.71 3.85 9.37
CA PRO A 34 -1.97 3.74 10.61
C PRO A 34 -0.74 2.86 10.41
N MET A 35 0.31 3.10 11.19
CA MET A 35 1.54 2.33 11.16
C MET A 35 2.02 2.07 12.59
N THR A 36 2.38 0.84 12.91
CA THR A 36 3.13 0.56 14.14
C THR A 36 4.55 1.10 13.99
N PHE A 37 5.03 1.83 14.97
CA PHE A 37 6.37 2.39 14.98
C PHE A 37 6.88 2.50 16.42
N CYS A 38 7.92 1.72 16.78
CA CYS A 38 8.51 1.72 18.13
C CYS A 38 7.46 1.58 19.26
N ASP A 39 6.59 0.58 19.14
CA ASP A 39 5.52 0.22 20.10
C ASP A 39 4.34 1.23 20.15
N GLU A 40 4.35 2.24 19.28
CA GLU A 40 3.25 3.18 19.13
C GLU A 40 2.55 2.99 17.77
N VAL A 41 1.34 3.51 17.65
CA VAL A 41 0.62 3.60 16.37
C VAL A 41 0.61 5.06 15.92
N ILE A 42 1.25 5.32 14.80
CA ILE A 42 1.37 6.67 14.23
C ILE A 42 0.49 6.84 12.99
N SER A 43 0.09 8.08 12.73
CA SER A 43 -0.60 8.44 11.49
C SER A 43 0.39 8.55 10.35
N THR A 44 0.13 7.80 9.29
CA THR A 44 0.91 7.85 8.05
C THR A 44 0.00 7.98 6.84
N SER A 45 0.56 8.30 5.70
CA SER A 45 -0.18 8.36 4.44
C SER A 45 0.60 7.70 3.31
N TYR A 46 -0.08 6.92 2.50
CA TYR A 46 0.47 6.29 1.32
C TYR A 46 0.17 7.12 0.07
N ILE A 47 1.22 7.54 -0.63
CA ILE A 47 1.10 8.23 -1.91
C ILE A 47 0.86 7.20 -3.00
N SER A 48 -0.30 7.28 -3.63
CA SER A 48 -0.72 6.39 -4.71
C SER A 48 -1.11 7.18 -5.95
N GLY A 49 -1.09 6.53 -7.12
CA GLY A 49 -1.60 7.07 -8.38
C GLY A 49 -0.92 8.37 -8.83
N ALA A 50 0.31 8.64 -8.41
CA ALA A 50 1.03 9.85 -8.77
C ALA A 50 1.25 9.91 -10.29
N CYS A 51 0.58 10.85 -10.97
CA CYS A 51 0.65 11.00 -12.42
C CYS A 51 0.66 12.46 -12.84
N THR A 52 1.25 12.71 -14.02
CA THR A 52 1.24 14.02 -14.68
C THR A 52 0.87 13.83 -16.14
N HIS A 53 -0.04 14.66 -16.62
CA HIS A 53 -0.45 14.66 -18.03
C HIS A 53 0.77 14.78 -18.96
N PRO A 54 0.87 14.01 -20.03
CA PRO A 54 2.06 13.96 -20.89
C PRO A 54 2.59 15.33 -21.31
N ASP A 55 1.72 16.23 -21.75
CA ASP A 55 2.09 17.56 -22.23
C ASP A 55 2.64 18.50 -21.14
N TYR A 56 2.41 18.15 -19.87
CA TYR A 56 2.84 18.94 -18.70
C TYR A 56 3.98 18.27 -17.93
N ARG A 57 4.55 17.20 -18.47
CA ARG A 57 5.72 16.54 -17.85
C ARG A 57 6.96 17.42 -17.96
N LYS A 58 7.94 17.17 -17.07
CA LYS A 58 9.23 17.89 -17.00
C LYS A 58 9.14 19.38 -16.63
N HIS A 59 7.96 19.91 -16.33
CA HIS A 59 7.75 21.31 -15.89
C HIS A 59 7.57 21.42 -14.35
N GLY A 60 7.87 20.36 -13.61
CA GLY A 60 7.86 20.37 -12.13
C GLY A 60 6.48 20.27 -11.47
N ALA A 61 5.41 19.99 -12.24
CA ALA A 61 4.05 19.89 -11.69
C ALA A 61 3.96 18.87 -10.54
N MET A 62 4.44 17.63 -10.73
CA MET A 62 4.43 16.62 -9.67
C MET A 62 5.29 17.01 -8.46
N LYS A 63 6.45 17.65 -8.67
CA LYS A 63 7.28 18.13 -7.54
C LYS A 63 6.52 19.16 -6.71
N ARG A 64 5.81 20.10 -7.36
CA ARG A 64 4.97 21.10 -6.68
C ARG A 64 3.82 20.42 -5.94
N LEU A 65 3.16 19.44 -6.58
CA LEU A 65 2.05 18.70 -5.98
C LEU A 65 2.51 17.91 -4.74
N LEU A 66 3.61 17.18 -4.82
CA LEU A 66 4.19 16.45 -3.67
C LEU A 66 4.53 17.42 -2.51
N LYS A 67 5.18 18.54 -2.80
CA LYS A 67 5.52 19.53 -1.76
C LYS A 67 4.27 20.04 -1.05
N GLU A 68 3.22 20.37 -1.78
CA GLU A 68 1.96 20.84 -1.21
C GLU A 68 1.23 19.73 -0.44
N THR A 69 1.25 18.52 -0.96
CA THR A 69 0.70 17.34 -0.27
C THR A 69 1.40 17.08 1.05
N HIS A 70 2.73 17.13 1.10
CA HIS A 70 3.48 17.00 2.36
C HIS A 70 3.17 18.11 3.36
N ARG A 71 2.93 19.33 2.89
CA ARG A 71 2.50 20.43 3.76
C ARG A 71 1.13 20.12 4.39
N CYS A 72 0.16 19.72 3.58
CA CYS A 72 -1.16 19.31 4.09
C CYS A 72 -1.04 18.14 5.08
N MET A 73 -0.26 17.10 4.75
CA MET A 73 -0.01 15.99 5.68
C MET A 73 0.53 16.47 7.03
N TYR A 74 1.51 17.37 7.03
CA TYR A 74 2.07 17.92 8.25
C TYR A 74 1.02 18.68 9.07
N GLU A 75 0.21 19.50 8.43
CA GLU A 75 -0.88 20.26 9.06
C GLU A 75 -1.96 19.35 9.64
N ASP A 76 -2.23 18.21 9.00
CA ASP A 76 -3.17 17.19 9.43
C ASP A 76 -2.56 16.22 10.48
N GLY A 77 -1.33 16.43 10.94
CA GLY A 77 -0.66 15.60 11.94
C GLY A 77 -0.18 14.25 11.41
N VAL A 78 -0.03 14.10 10.10
CA VAL A 78 0.53 12.90 9.47
C VAL A 78 2.05 12.94 9.61
N LEU A 79 2.63 11.96 10.30
CA LEU A 79 4.05 11.94 10.65
C LEU A 79 4.95 11.40 9.55
N LEU A 80 4.46 10.47 8.73
CA LEU A 80 5.22 9.84 7.67
C LEU A 80 4.40 9.73 6.38
N ALA A 81 5.06 9.97 5.25
CA ALA A 81 4.54 9.65 3.93
C ALA A 81 5.30 8.43 3.37
N SER A 82 4.58 7.46 2.87
CA SER A 82 5.16 6.25 2.26
C SER A 82 4.69 6.09 0.82
N LEU A 83 5.47 5.39 0.02
CA LEU A 83 5.13 4.97 -1.32
C LEU A 83 5.97 3.76 -1.74
N ILE A 84 5.51 3.05 -2.76
CA ILE A 84 6.27 1.99 -3.41
C ILE A 84 6.56 2.46 -4.84
N PRO A 85 7.82 2.73 -5.20
CA PRO A 85 8.18 3.07 -6.57
C PRO A 85 7.89 1.91 -7.52
N ALA A 86 7.20 2.19 -8.63
CA ALA A 86 6.87 1.16 -9.62
C ALA A 86 8.10 0.70 -10.43
N GLU A 87 9.13 1.55 -10.53
CA GLU A 87 10.35 1.31 -11.30
C GLU A 87 11.57 1.84 -10.55
N GLU A 88 12.72 1.23 -10.78
CA GLU A 88 13.96 1.52 -10.05
C GLU A 88 14.41 3.00 -10.17
N TRP A 89 14.30 3.60 -11.34
CA TRP A 89 14.66 5.01 -11.53
C TRP A 89 13.83 5.99 -10.68
N LEU A 90 12.64 5.59 -10.24
CA LEU A 90 11.76 6.39 -9.38
C LEU A 90 12.32 6.56 -7.96
N PHE A 91 13.18 5.69 -7.47
CA PHE A 91 13.87 5.92 -6.20
C PHE A 91 14.64 7.22 -6.20
N GLY A 92 15.45 7.47 -7.24
CA GLY A 92 16.16 8.73 -7.41
C GLY A 92 15.24 9.94 -7.62
N TYR A 93 14.08 9.73 -8.23
CA TYR A 93 13.07 10.77 -8.40
C TYR A 93 12.47 11.19 -7.05
N TYR A 94 12.00 10.25 -6.25
CA TYR A 94 11.36 10.52 -4.95
C TYR A 94 12.38 10.96 -3.89
N ALA A 95 13.63 10.52 -3.97
CA ALA A 95 14.70 10.99 -3.08
C ALA A 95 14.85 12.53 -3.11
N ARG A 96 14.66 13.15 -4.28
CA ARG A 96 14.67 14.62 -4.41
C ARG A 96 13.49 15.32 -3.74
N SER A 97 12.51 14.56 -3.29
CA SER A 97 11.32 15.03 -2.54
C SER A 97 11.34 14.59 -1.08
N GLY A 98 12.50 14.10 -0.58
CA GLY A 98 12.70 13.76 0.82
C GLY A 98 12.43 12.29 1.18
N TYR A 99 12.11 11.44 0.21
CA TYR A 99 11.94 10.00 0.48
C TYR A 99 13.28 9.26 0.54
N ALA A 100 13.32 8.24 1.38
CA ALA A 100 14.43 7.31 1.46
C ALA A 100 13.92 5.86 1.48
N PRO A 101 14.62 4.89 0.91
CA PRO A 101 14.28 3.48 1.04
C PRO A 101 14.52 3.04 2.49
N VAL A 102 13.45 2.61 3.17
CA VAL A 102 13.49 2.20 4.58
C VAL A 102 13.00 0.77 4.79
N PHE A 103 12.21 0.24 3.85
CA PHE A 103 11.73 -1.13 3.88
C PHE A 103 12.45 -1.96 2.83
N GLY A 104 12.96 -3.11 3.26
CA GLY A 104 13.49 -4.14 2.38
C GLY A 104 12.55 -5.34 2.32
N TYR A 105 12.83 -6.24 1.41
CA TYR A 105 12.20 -7.56 1.37
C TYR A 105 13.28 -8.63 1.21
N ALA A 106 13.02 -9.79 1.81
CA ALA A 106 13.85 -10.98 1.60
C ALA A 106 13.25 -11.81 0.46
N VAL A 107 14.10 -12.28 -0.43
CA VAL A 107 13.72 -13.25 -1.46
C VAL A 107 14.37 -14.58 -1.10
N GLU A 108 13.57 -15.60 -0.93
CA GLU A 108 14.01 -16.97 -0.69
C GLU A 108 13.57 -17.87 -1.84
N GLN A 109 14.51 -18.62 -2.39
CA GLN A 109 14.21 -19.66 -3.35
C GLN A 109 14.00 -20.98 -2.62
N VAL A 110 12.75 -21.45 -2.62
CA VAL A 110 12.38 -22.72 -1.98
C VAL A 110 12.14 -23.79 -3.02
N ARG A 111 12.78 -24.94 -2.85
CA ARG A 111 12.55 -26.12 -3.68
C ARG A 111 11.32 -26.86 -3.16
N VAL A 112 10.23 -26.77 -3.91
CA VAL A 112 8.92 -27.34 -3.54
C VAL A 112 8.97 -28.87 -3.39
N ASP A 113 9.82 -29.54 -4.17
CA ASP A 113 10.07 -31.01 -4.11
C ASP A 113 10.68 -31.48 -2.79
N ARG A 114 11.22 -30.56 -1.98
CA ARG A 114 11.81 -30.85 -0.66
C ARG A 114 10.96 -30.40 0.52
N LEU A 115 9.79 -29.83 0.26
CA LEU A 115 8.89 -29.40 1.32
C LEU A 115 8.08 -30.60 1.82
N CYS A 116 8.28 -30.94 3.09
CA CYS A 116 7.42 -31.87 3.79
C CYS A 116 6.42 -31.08 4.64
N PRO A 117 5.14 -31.41 4.62
CA PRO A 117 4.18 -30.82 5.56
C PRO A 117 4.65 -31.06 7.00
N ALA A 118 4.59 -30.04 7.84
CA ALA A 118 4.84 -30.21 9.26
C ALA A 118 3.81 -31.20 9.84
N PRO A 119 4.20 -32.15 10.70
CA PRO A 119 3.26 -33.04 11.37
C PRO A 119 2.19 -32.23 12.10
N GLY A 120 0.92 -32.58 11.94
CA GLY A 120 -0.20 -31.87 12.57
C GLY A 120 -0.62 -30.56 11.88
N CYS A 121 -0.03 -30.22 10.74
CA CYS A 121 -0.44 -29.04 9.97
C CYS A 121 -1.44 -29.45 8.87
N ARG A 122 -2.60 -28.79 8.85
CA ARG A 122 -3.61 -28.91 7.79
C ARG A 122 -3.57 -27.63 6.94
N ILE A 123 -3.39 -27.78 5.63
CA ILE A 123 -3.45 -26.68 4.68
C ILE A 123 -4.82 -26.66 4.01
N GLU A 124 -5.42 -25.51 3.98
CA GLU A 124 -6.73 -25.25 3.38
C GLU A 124 -6.61 -24.16 2.31
N VAL A 125 -7.29 -24.37 1.18
CA VAL A 125 -7.53 -23.30 0.20
C VAL A 125 -8.76 -22.53 0.64
N CYS A 126 -8.57 -21.32 1.14
CA CYS A 126 -9.66 -20.48 1.61
C CYS A 126 -10.20 -19.63 0.46
N GLU A 127 -11.40 -19.95 -0.02
CA GLU A 127 -12.07 -19.17 -1.08
C GLU A 127 -12.78 -17.94 -0.53
N PHE A 128 -13.29 -18.02 0.69
CA PHE A 128 -14.06 -16.97 1.34
C PHE A 128 -13.51 -16.70 2.75
N PRO A 129 -12.49 -15.84 2.87
CA PRO A 129 -11.90 -15.53 4.17
C PRO A 129 -12.93 -14.86 5.09
N GLY A 130 -13.08 -15.43 6.28
CA GLY A 130 -13.93 -14.93 7.36
C GLY A 130 -13.21 -13.91 8.26
N VAL A 131 -13.88 -13.57 9.35
CA VAL A 131 -13.38 -12.63 10.36
C VAL A 131 -12.12 -13.16 11.06
N GLU A 132 -12.03 -14.46 11.30
CA GLU A 132 -10.89 -15.13 11.91
C GLU A 132 -9.60 -14.97 11.08
N HIS A 133 -9.70 -15.04 9.75
CA HIS A 133 -8.57 -14.83 8.84
C HIS A 133 -8.07 -13.38 8.92
N TYR A 134 -9.00 -12.41 8.96
CA TYR A 134 -8.63 -11.02 9.15
C TYR A 134 -7.99 -10.80 10.52
N HIS A 135 -8.54 -11.33 11.60
CA HIS A 135 -7.98 -11.17 12.94
C HIS A 135 -6.57 -11.75 13.05
N TYR A 136 -6.33 -12.92 12.45
CA TYR A 136 -4.98 -13.49 12.40
C TYR A 136 -4.02 -12.56 11.61
N PHE A 137 -4.40 -12.11 10.42
CA PHE A 137 -3.62 -11.18 9.62
C PHE A 137 -3.31 -9.88 10.38
N ASP A 138 -4.31 -9.27 10.97
CA ASP A 138 -4.21 -8.04 11.75
C ASP A 138 -3.28 -8.20 12.97
N SER A 139 -3.44 -9.28 13.72
CA SER A 139 -2.58 -9.58 14.89
C SER A 139 -1.10 -9.74 14.49
N ARG A 140 -0.85 -10.34 13.33
CA ARG A 140 0.52 -10.52 12.81
C ARG A 140 1.16 -9.21 12.34
N MET A 141 0.36 -8.27 11.85
CA MET A 141 0.84 -6.92 11.50
C MET A 141 1.10 -6.07 12.75
N HIS A 142 0.17 -6.08 13.72
CA HIS A 142 0.32 -5.33 14.96
C HIS A 142 1.53 -5.80 15.80
N GLY A 143 1.88 -7.06 15.73
CA GLY A 143 3.06 -7.61 16.39
C GLY A 143 4.41 -7.20 15.79
N ARG A 144 4.44 -6.40 14.72
CA ARG A 144 5.66 -5.90 14.09
C ARG A 144 6.01 -4.51 14.56
N ARG A 145 7.29 -4.25 14.81
CA ARG A 145 7.78 -2.96 15.32
C ARG A 145 7.61 -1.80 14.35
N SER A 146 7.55 -2.08 13.04
CA SER A 146 7.37 -1.08 11.99
C SER A 146 6.59 -1.74 10.85
N CYS A 147 5.28 -1.48 10.79
CA CYS A 147 4.40 -2.10 9.81
C CYS A 147 3.20 -1.22 9.51
N ILE A 148 2.93 -0.98 8.23
CA ILE A 148 1.67 -0.38 7.79
C ILE A 148 0.52 -1.32 8.19
N GLN A 149 -0.49 -0.78 8.82
CA GLN A 149 -1.66 -1.53 9.26
C GLN A 149 -2.74 -1.45 8.19
N HIS A 150 -3.39 -2.57 7.91
CA HIS A 150 -4.48 -2.63 6.95
C HIS A 150 -5.81 -2.90 7.68
N PRO A 151 -6.79 -2.00 7.62
CA PRO A 151 -8.12 -2.27 8.17
C PRO A 151 -8.83 -3.39 7.40
N LYS A 152 -9.93 -3.87 7.95
CA LYS A 152 -10.69 -4.98 7.38
C LYS A 152 -11.13 -4.70 5.93
N GLU A 153 -11.48 -3.45 5.63
CA GLU A 153 -11.86 -3.01 4.29
C GLU A 153 -10.73 -3.23 3.29
N ASP A 154 -9.50 -2.92 3.68
CA ASP A 154 -8.31 -3.17 2.85
C ASP A 154 -8.06 -4.66 2.64
N PHE A 155 -8.19 -5.46 3.70
CA PHE A 155 -8.06 -6.91 3.58
C PHE A 155 -9.05 -7.47 2.56
N LEU A 156 -10.30 -6.98 2.55
CA LEU A 156 -11.28 -7.38 1.55
C LEU A 156 -10.89 -6.99 0.12
N VAL A 157 -10.28 -5.81 -0.06
CA VAL A 157 -9.75 -5.37 -1.37
C VAL A 157 -8.58 -6.27 -1.81
N ILE A 158 -7.65 -6.58 -0.90
CA ILE A 158 -6.53 -7.49 -1.16
C ILE A 158 -7.05 -8.85 -1.62
N MET A 159 -8.07 -9.39 -0.95
CA MET A 159 -8.67 -10.68 -1.32
C MET A 159 -9.42 -10.61 -2.65
N ALA A 160 -10.06 -9.50 -2.97
CA ALA A 160 -10.72 -9.30 -4.26
C ALA A 160 -9.70 -9.20 -5.41
N ASP A 161 -8.59 -8.49 -5.20
CA ASP A 161 -7.50 -8.38 -6.17
C ASP A 161 -6.79 -9.72 -6.41
N LEU A 162 -6.54 -10.48 -5.33
CA LEU A 162 -6.00 -11.84 -5.40
C LEU A 162 -6.84 -12.73 -6.33
N ARG A 163 -8.17 -12.67 -6.21
CA ARG A 163 -9.09 -13.45 -7.07
C ARG A 163 -9.07 -13.01 -8.52
N LEU A 164 -8.96 -11.71 -8.79
CA LEU A 164 -8.81 -11.20 -10.16
C LEU A 164 -7.56 -11.77 -10.85
N GLY A 165 -6.48 -11.96 -10.09
CA GLY A 165 -5.25 -12.58 -10.57
C GLY A 165 -5.28 -14.13 -10.57
N ASN A 166 -6.44 -14.77 -10.36
CA ASN A 166 -6.56 -16.22 -10.14
C ASN A 166 -5.69 -16.76 -8.99
N GLY A 167 -5.33 -15.89 -8.06
CA GLY A 167 -4.61 -16.26 -6.85
C GLY A 167 -5.50 -16.94 -5.82
N LYS A 168 -4.88 -17.59 -4.84
CA LYS A 168 -5.57 -18.31 -3.76
C LYS A 168 -4.98 -17.94 -2.41
N LEU A 169 -5.83 -17.83 -1.41
CA LEU A 169 -5.40 -17.74 -0.03
C LEU A 169 -5.21 -19.16 0.52
N LEU A 170 -4.01 -19.47 0.96
CA LEU A 170 -3.69 -20.71 1.66
C LEU A 170 -3.61 -20.42 3.16
N VAL A 171 -4.32 -21.24 3.93
CA VAL A 171 -4.32 -21.13 5.39
C VAL A 171 -3.76 -22.43 5.97
N ALA A 172 -2.75 -22.31 6.81
CA ALA A 172 -2.20 -23.41 7.55
C ALA A 172 -2.77 -23.40 8.98
N TRP A 173 -3.37 -24.49 9.38
CA TRP A 173 -3.91 -24.72 10.72
C TRP A 173 -3.01 -25.66 11.51
N GLU A 174 -2.66 -25.29 12.71
CA GLU A 174 -2.08 -26.21 13.70
C GLU A 174 -3.19 -27.08 14.30
N ALA A 175 -2.92 -28.39 14.47
CA ALA A 175 -3.86 -29.33 15.07
C ALA A 175 -3.89 -29.24 16.60
#